data_e3353ed883ecf121cfe1bf94f7032afe
#
_entry.id   e3353ed883ecf121cfe1bf94f7032afe
#
_cell.length_a   1.000
_cell.length_b   1.000
_cell.length_c   1.000
_cell.angle_alpha   90.00
_cell.angle_beta   90.00
_cell.angle_gamma   90.00
#
_symmetry.space_group_name_H-M   'P 1'
#
loop_
_entity.id
_entity.type
_entity.pdbx_description
1 polymer ?
#
loop_
_entity_poly.entity_id
_entity_poly.type
_entity_poly.pdbx_seq_one_letter_code
_entity_poly.pdbx_strand_id
1 'polypeptide(L)'
;MMQRRATSTIRVDEGLVLRPASKSHIAEIVEAFEETWPDVMRAMPWINPDKEIRPQIEDFIRDTERKGRSGLLHHWVMIRPWDGFVIGLVGFDRVSRSKRATWNLGYWVRSSEQRHGYARRSIDSVLDWLGQGGEMIVEVKVDPNNTAGSKTVYRTVRKWKGERCVSGDSPITVAGIRTMHECHLIELGPGAPTS
;
A
#
# COMPACT_ATOMS: atom_id res chain seq x y z
N MET A 1 24.66 2.67 -4.41
CA MET A 1 23.86 3.73 -3.75
C MET A 1 22.50 3.78 -4.44
N MET A 2 21.42 3.46 -3.74
CA MET A 2 20.08 3.39 -4.33
C MET A 2 19.65 4.80 -4.76
N GLN A 3 19.40 4.98 -6.05
CA GLN A 3 19.00 6.28 -6.59
C GLN A 3 17.57 6.60 -6.11
N ARG A 4 17.41 7.67 -5.33
CA ARG A 4 16.09 8.15 -4.90
C ARG A 4 15.39 8.73 -6.12
N ARG A 5 14.23 8.19 -6.47
CA ARG A 5 13.38 8.74 -7.53
C ARG A 5 12.05 9.22 -6.96
N ALA A 6 11.49 10.25 -7.53
CA ALA A 6 10.17 10.72 -7.18
C ALA A 6 9.10 9.70 -7.57
N THR A 7 8.02 9.65 -6.80
CA THR A 7 6.84 8.85 -7.16
C THR A 7 6.25 9.37 -8.47
N SER A 8 6.03 8.49 -9.43
CA SER A 8 5.51 8.84 -10.76
C SER A 8 4.23 8.09 -11.07
N THR A 9 3.43 8.59 -12.01
CA THR A 9 2.20 7.94 -12.47
C THR A 9 2.52 6.61 -13.13
N ILE A 10 1.71 5.58 -12.81
CA ILE A 10 1.77 4.26 -13.41
C ILE A 10 0.43 4.00 -14.12
N ARG A 11 0.47 3.77 -15.42
CA ARG A 11 -0.69 3.29 -16.19
C ARG A 11 -0.72 1.77 -16.09
N VAL A 12 -1.70 1.24 -15.38
CA VAL A 12 -1.82 -0.21 -15.16
C VAL A 12 -2.49 -0.86 -16.37
N ASP A 13 -3.67 -0.36 -16.72
CA ASP A 13 -4.45 -0.78 -17.88
C ASP A 13 -5.51 0.29 -18.23
N GLU A 14 -6.47 -0.04 -19.10
CA GLU A 14 -7.56 0.86 -19.50
C GLU A 14 -8.49 1.23 -18.34
N GLY A 15 -8.60 0.37 -17.33
CA GLY A 15 -9.49 0.53 -16.17
C GLY A 15 -8.83 1.06 -14.90
N LEU A 16 -7.50 1.25 -14.90
CA LEU A 16 -6.77 1.61 -13.69
C LEU A 16 -5.51 2.44 -13.97
N VAL A 17 -5.42 3.58 -13.34
CA VAL A 17 -4.21 4.39 -13.25
C VAL A 17 -3.86 4.64 -11.78
N LEU A 18 -2.57 4.59 -11.47
CA LEU A 18 -2.03 4.93 -10.16
C LEU A 18 -1.36 6.30 -10.27
N ARG A 19 -1.91 7.30 -9.58
CA ARG A 19 -1.35 8.64 -9.52
C ARG A 19 -0.67 8.88 -8.18
N PRO A 20 0.48 9.57 -8.14
CA PRO A 20 1.08 9.95 -6.86
C PRO A 20 0.06 10.62 -5.96
N ALA A 21 -0.03 10.17 -4.70
CA ALA A 21 -0.95 10.75 -3.74
C ALA A 21 -0.60 12.22 -3.51
N SER A 22 -1.59 13.09 -3.64
CA SER A 22 -1.42 14.53 -3.51
C SER A 22 -2.64 15.18 -2.88
N LYS A 23 -2.48 16.42 -2.42
CA LYS A 23 -3.55 17.20 -1.80
C LYS A 23 -4.80 17.35 -2.68
N SER A 24 -4.67 17.25 -3.99
CA SER A 24 -5.80 17.34 -4.91
C SER A 24 -6.78 16.17 -4.83
N HIS A 25 -6.38 15.06 -4.17
CA HIS A 25 -7.21 13.85 -4.03
C HIS A 25 -7.83 13.73 -2.62
N ILE A 26 -7.60 14.70 -1.73
CA ILE A 26 -7.99 14.56 -0.32
C ILE A 26 -9.50 14.34 -0.16
N ALA A 27 -10.33 15.09 -0.87
CA ALA A 27 -11.78 15.00 -0.74
C ALA A 27 -12.29 13.60 -1.09
N GLU A 28 -11.84 13.05 -2.21
CA GLU A 28 -12.24 11.74 -2.72
C GLU A 28 -11.64 10.59 -1.89
N ILE A 29 -10.42 10.79 -1.34
CA ILE A 29 -9.81 9.83 -0.42
C ILE A 29 -10.61 9.77 0.89
N VAL A 30 -11.03 10.92 1.43
CA VAL A 30 -11.87 10.96 2.65
C VAL A 30 -13.20 10.25 2.39
N GLU A 31 -13.87 10.53 1.28
CA GLU A 31 -15.12 9.86 0.89
C GLU A 31 -14.93 8.33 0.80
N ALA A 32 -13.88 7.87 0.10
CA ALA A 32 -13.57 6.45 -0.03
C ALA A 32 -13.24 5.80 1.32
N PHE A 33 -12.56 6.54 2.21
CA PHE A 33 -12.24 6.10 3.56
C PHE A 33 -13.51 5.93 4.40
N GLU A 34 -14.40 6.92 4.41
CA GLU A 34 -15.67 6.89 5.14
C GLU A 34 -16.56 5.73 4.67
N GLU A 35 -16.64 5.51 3.36
CA GLU A 35 -17.36 4.34 2.79
C GLU A 35 -16.81 3.00 3.27
N THR A 36 -15.48 2.94 3.51
CA THR A 36 -14.79 1.68 3.83
C THR A 36 -14.63 1.48 5.35
N TRP A 37 -15.09 2.43 6.15
CA TRP A 37 -15.07 2.36 7.60
C TRP A 37 -15.94 1.18 8.12
N PRO A 38 -15.51 0.40 9.15
CA PRO A 38 -14.24 0.50 9.88
C PRO A 38 -13.08 -0.31 9.29
N ASP A 39 -13.31 -1.10 8.25
CA ASP A 39 -12.33 -2.07 7.71
C ASP A 39 -11.05 -1.42 7.22
N VAL A 40 -11.12 -0.18 6.73
CA VAL A 40 -9.95 0.59 6.27
C VAL A 40 -8.92 0.84 7.38
N MET A 41 -9.32 0.81 8.65
CA MET A 41 -8.42 0.94 9.80
C MET A 41 -7.33 -0.15 9.83
N ARG A 42 -7.56 -1.31 9.21
CA ARG A 42 -6.56 -2.37 9.10
C ARG A 42 -5.35 -1.95 8.26
N ALA A 43 -5.58 -1.10 7.26
CA ALA A 43 -4.52 -0.56 6.41
C ALA A 43 -3.96 0.77 6.93
N MET A 44 -4.73 1.49 7.73
CA MET A 44 -4.36 2.79 8.30
C MET A 44 -4.51 2.79 9.83
N PRO A 45 -3.77 1.92 10.55
CA PRO A 45 -3.95 1.68 11.99
C PRO A 45 -3.54 2.87 12.86
N TRP A 46 -2.86 3.86 12.29
CA TRP A 46 -2.46 5.10 12.93
C TRP A 46 -3.59 6.14 13.04
N ILE A 47 -4.72 5.94 12.34
CA ILE A 47 -5.90 6.80 12.47
C ILE A 47 -6.48 6.65 13.88
N ASN A 48 -6.69 7.76 14.56
CA ASN A 48 -7.38 7.80 15.84
C ASN A 48 -8.88 7.98 15.61
N PRO A 49 -9.72 6.97 15.92
CA PRO A 49 -11.17 7.03 15.69
C PRO A 49 -11.89 8.03 16.62
N ASP A 50 -11.26 8.45 17.73
CA ASP A 50 -11.83 9.40 18.68
C ASP A 50 -11.63 10.87 18.24
N LYS A 51 -10.96 11.09 17.10
CA LYS A 51 -10.71 12.41 16.51
C LYS A 51 -11.33 12.50 15.13
N GLU A 52 -11.53 13.72 14.65
CA GLU A 52 -11.96 13.96 13.28
C GLU A 52 -11.02 13.28 12.27
N ILE A 53 -11.61 12.54 11.34
CA ILE A 53 -10.86 11.73 10.35
C ILE A 53 -10.21 12.62 9.30
N ARG A 54 -10.95 13.59 8.75
CA ARG A 54 -10.47 14.43 7.65
C ARG A 54 -9.12 15.10 7.92
N PRO A 55 -8.89 15.79 9.04
CA PRO A 55 -7.59 16.41 9.32
C PRO A 55 -6.43 15.39 9.35
N GLN A 56 -6.68 14.19 9.88
CA GLN A 56 -5.67 13.14 9.94
C GLN A 56 -5.28 12.64 8.53
N ILE A 57 -6.26 12.47 7.65
CA ILE A 57 -6.01 12.11 6.24
C ILE A 57 -5.31 13.25 5.52
N GLU A 58 -5.72 14.50 5.74
CA GLU A 58 -5.07 15.68 5.14
C GLU A 58 -3.59 15.76 5.49
N ASP A 59 -3.24 15.60 6.76
CA ASP A 59 -1.86 15.62 7.22
C ASP A 59 -1.05 14.47 6.63
N PHE A 60 -1.62 13.26 6.61
CA PHE A 60 -1.00 12.11 5.98
C PHE A 60 -0.73 12.34 4.48
N ILE A 61 -1.70 12.82 3.73
CA ILE A 61 -1.55 13.04 2.28
C ILE A 61 -0.55 14.15 1.98
N ARG A 62 -0.54 15.25 2.74
CA ARG A 62 0.44 16.33 2.58
C ARG A 62 1.87 15.86 2.84
N ASP A 63 2.06 15.08 3.92
CA ASP A 63 3.38 14.50 4.22
C ASP A 63 3.81 13.49 3.15
N THR A 64 2.89 12.66 2.70
CA THR A 64 3.07 11.67 1.63
C THR A 64 3.45 12.34 0.30
N GLU A 65 2.76 13.41 -0.10
CA GLU A 65 3.09 14.18 -1.32
C GLU A 65 4.51 14.75 -1.24
N ARG A 66 4.87 15.37 -0.12
CA ARG A 66 6.19 15.96 0.10
C ARG A 66 7.30 14.91 0.06
N LYS A 67 7.10 13.80 0.77
CA LYS A 67 8.08 12.69 0.85
C LYS A 67 8.16 11.90 -0.46
N GLY A 68 7.05 11.75 -1.17
CA GLY A 68 7.01 11.09 -2.47
C GLY A 68 7.81 11.82 -3.54
N ARG A 69 7.79 13.17 -3.53
CA ARG A 69 8.62 13.99 -4.43
C ARG A 69 10.12 13.77 -4.20
N SER A 70 10.54 13.49 -2.97
CA SER A 70 11.94 13.25 -2.61
C SER A 70 12.34 11.77 -2.59
N GLY A 71 11.43 10.86 -2.96
CA GLY A 71 11.70 9.41 -2.96
C GLY A 71 11.93 8.81 -1.57
N LEU A 72 11.37 9.42 -0.53
CA LEU A 72 11.46 8.93 0.85
C LEU A 72 10.39 7.90 1.19
N LEU A 73 9.26 7.97 0.50
CA LEU A 73 8.19 6.98 0.48
C LEU A 73 7.46 7.07 -0.85
N HIS A 74 6.56 6.11 -1.13
CA HIS A 74 5.82 6.09 -2.38
C HIS A 74 4.39 5.65 -2.13
N HIS A 75 3.43 6.55 -2.33
CA HIS A 75 2.01 6.24 -2.25
C HIS A 75 1.27 6.71 -3.49
N TRP A 76 0.37 5.89 -3.97
CA TRP A 76 -0.47 6.17 -5.12
C TRP A 76 -1.93 6.07 -4.75
N VAL A 77 -2.71 6.95 -5.37
CA VAL A 77 -4.16 6.84 -5.42
C VAL A 77 -4.52 5.96 -6.62
N MET A 78 -5.31 4.93 -6.37
CA MET A 78 -5.91 4.11 -7.42
C MET A 78 -7.08 4.87 -8.01
N ILE A 79 -7.05 5.14 -9.30
CA ILE A 79 -8.05 5.98 -9.99
C ILE A 79 -8.59 5.24 -11.21
N ARG A 80 -9.90 5.30 -11.37
CA ARG A 80 -10.60 4.88 -12.58
C ARG A 80 -10.48 5.99 -13.63
N PRO A 81 -9.85 5.72 -14.82
CA PRO A 81 -9.38 6.79 -15.69
C PRO A 81 -10.49 7.63 -16.36
N TRP A 82 -11.66 7.04 -16.63
CA TRP A 82 -12.71 7.72 -17.41
C TRP A 82 -13.58 8.68 -16.62
N ASP A 83 -13.63 8.57 -15.30
CA ASP A 83 -14.44 9.44 -14.45
C ASP A 83 -13.66 10.03 -13.25
N GLY A 84 -12.40 9.63 -13.08
CA GLY A 84 -11.55 10.11 -12.00
C GLY A 84 -11.90 9.53 -10.63
N PHE A 85 -12.75 8.49 -10.57
CA PHE A 85 -13.23 7.91 -9.34
C PHE A 85 -12.09 7.26 -8.53
N VAL A 86 -11.96 7.63 -7.25
CA VAL A 86 -10.94 7.10 -6.35
C VAL A 86 -11.37 5.73 -5.81
N ILE A 87 -10.56 4.72 -6.11
CA ILE A 87 -10.79 3.32 -5.75
C ILE A 87 -10.13 2.97 -4.41
N GLY A 88 -9.00 3.59 -4.07
CA GLY A 88 -8.26 3.31 -2.86
C GLY A 88 -6.82 3.81 -2.91
N LEU A 89 -5.98 3.30 -2.02
CA LEU A 89 -4.55 3.63 -1.94
C LEU A 89 -3.68 2.37 -1.98
N VAL A 90 -2.48 2.51 -2.54
CA VAL A 90 -1.40 1.53 -2.47
C VAL A 90 -0.07 2.25 -2.30
N GLY A 91 0.84 1.70 -1.52
CA GLY A 91 2.13 2.38 -1.37
C GLY A 91 3.15 1.65 -0.55
N PHE A 92 4.30 2.29 -0.45
CA PHE A 92 5.47 1.83 0.28
C PHE A 92 5.92 2.85 1.31
N ASP A 93 6.04 2.40 2.55
CA ASP A 93 6.69 3.13 3.63
C ASP A 93 8.09 2.58 3.89
N ARG A 94 9.02 3.45 4.34
CA ARG A 94 10.34 2.99 4.76
C ARG A 94 10.26 2.21 6.06
N VAL A 95 10.93 1.06 6.10
CA VAL A 95 11.07 0.25 7.31
C VAL A 95 12.40 0.56 7.97
N SER A 96 12.35 1.12 9.19
CA SER A 96 13.54 1.46 9.97
C SER A 96 13.96 0.36 10.96
N ARG A 97 13.08 -0.59 11.27
CA ARG A 97 13.27 -1.60 12.32
C ARG A 97 13.56 -3.01 11.82
N SER A 98 13.36 -3.26 10.52
CA SER A 98 13.68 -4.56 9.93
C SER A 98 15.17 -4.65 9.61
N LYS A 99 15.77 -5.82 9.88
CA LYS A 99 17.15 -6.11 9.46
C LYS A 99 17.24 -6.51 7.98
N ARG A 100 16.14 -6.89 7.36
CA ARG A 100 16.07 -7.41 5.99
C ARG A 100 15.31 -6.47 5.05
N ALA A 101 14.09 -6.10 5.40
CA ALA A 101 13.23 -5.29 4.52
C ALA A 101 13.60 -3.80 4.57
N THR A 102 13.54 -3.16 3.42
CA THR A 102 13.71 -1.69 3.27
C THR A 102 12.37 -0.97 3.09
N TRP A 103 11.36 -1.67 2.63
CA TRP A 103 10.03 -1.14 2.34
C TRP A 103 8.93 -2.01 2.94
N ASN A 104 7.86 -1.38 3.40
CA ASN A 104 6.62 -2.03 3.78
C ASN A 104 5.53 -1.68 2.78
N LEU A 105 4.88 -2.69 2.21
CA LEU A 105 3.76 -2.54 1.30
C LEU A 105 2.45 -2.44 2.09
N GLY A 106 1.69 -1.38 1.85
CA GLY A 106 0.33 -1.18 2.36
C GLY A 106 -0.66 -0.88 1.23
N TYR A 107 -1.91 -1.27 1.40
CA TYR A 107 -2.98 -0.98 0.44
C TYR A 107 -4.37 -1.13 1.07
N TRP A 108 -5.33 -0.46 0.49
CA TRP A 108 -6.75 -0.69 0.74
C TRP A 108 -7.60 -0.30 -0.49
N VAL A 109 -8.76 -0.90 -0.61
CA VAL A 109 -9.73 -0.66 -1.68
C VAL A 109 -11.07 -0.34 -1.07
N ARG A 110 -11.74 0.72 -1.55
CA ARG A 110 -13.06 1.11 -1.07
C ARG A 110 -14.08 -0.02 -1.24
N SER A 111 -15.03 -0.09 -0.34
CA SER A 111 -15.95 -1.23 -0.19
C SER A 111 -16.70 -1.57 -1.48
N SER A 112 -17.21 -0.58 -2.20
CA SER A 112 -17.93 -0.76 -3.46
C SER A 112 -17.10 -1.32 -4.61
N GLU A 113 -15.77 -1.14 -4.55
CA GLU A 113 -14.84 -1.53 -5.61
C GLU A 113 -14.00 -2.78 -5.28
N GLN A 114 -14.30 -3.42 -4.16
CA GLN A 114 -13.64 -4.68 -3.79
C GLN A 114 -14.03 -5.82 -4.73
N ARG A 115 -13.19 -6.87 -4.80
CA ARG A 115 -13.37 -8.08 -5.64
C ARG A 115 -13.27 -7.86 -7.16
N HIS A 116 -12.95 -6.64 -7.61
CA HIS A 116 -12.69 -6.34 -9.03
C HIS A 116 -11.20 -6.46 -9.42
N GLY A 117 -10.36 -6.99 -8.52
CA GLY A 117 -8.94 -7.22 -8.78
C GLY A 117 -8.06 -5.98 -8.74
N TYR A 118 -8.58 -4.83 -8.30
CA TYR A 118 -7.82 -3.58 -8.22
C TYR A 118 -6.58 -3.69 -7.31
N ALA A 119 -6.74 -4.26 -6.10
CA ALA A 119 -5.61 -4.44 -5.19
C ALA A 119 -4.47 -5.23 -5.85
N ARG A 120 -4.78 -6.39 -6.45
CA ARG A 120 -3.79 -7.25 -7.10
C ARG A 120 -3.06 -6.53 -8.23
N ARG A 121 -3.79 -5.90 -9.16
CA ARG A 121 -3.19 -5.18 -10.29
C ARG A 121 -2.33 -4.01 -9.84
N SER A 122 -2.79 -3.26 -8.84
CA SER A 122 -2.02 -2.16 -8.26
C SER A 122 -0.75 -2.65 -7.58
N ILE A 123 -0.83 -3.69 -6.75
CA ILE A 123 0.32 -4.27 -6.05
C ILE A 123 1.37 -4.74 -7.06
N ASP A 124 0.96 -5.51 -8.09
CA ASP A 124 1.87 -5.99 -9.13
C ASP A 124 2.59 -4.81 -9.81
N SER A 125 1.85 -3.78 -10.17
CA SER A 125 2.41 -2.60 -10.86
C SER A 125 3.36 -1.78 -9.99
N VAL A 126 3.07 -1.61 -8.70
CA VAL A 126 3.99 -0.85 -7.82
C VAL A 126 5.22 -1.65 -7.44
N LEU A 127 5.13 -2.99 -7.31
CA LEU A 127 6.29 -3.86 -7.10
C LEU A 127 7.22 -3.84 -8.33
N ASP A 128 6.66 -3.95 -9.53
CA ASP A 128 7.43 -3.82 -10.78
C ASP A 128 8.12 -2.45 -10.87
N TRP A 129 7.35 -1.38 -10.64
CA TRP A 129 7.89 -0.02 -10.60
C TRP A 129 9.02 0.12 -9.58
N LEU A 130 8.86 -0.41 -8.37
CA LEU A 130 9.88 -0.32 -7.32
C LEU A 130 11.14 -1.11 -7.71
N GLY A 131 10.98 -2.33 -8.24
CA GLY A 131 12.07 -3.20 -8.67
C GLY A 131 12.96 -2.63 -9.78
N GLN A 132 12.40 -1.76 -10.65
CA GLN A 132 13.19 -1.01 -11.63
C GLN A 132 14.24 -0.08 -11.00
N GLY A 133 14.08 0.26 -9.71
CA GLY A 133 15.04 1.07 -8.95
C GLY A 133 16.24 0.31 -8.40
N GLY A 134 16.33 -1.00 -8.61
CA GLY A 134 17.41 -1.87 -8.17
C GLY A 134 16.97 -2.94 -7.15
N GLU A 135 17.95 -3.65 -6.61
CA GLU A 135 17.69 -4.72 -5.62
C GLU A 135 17.18 -4.16 -4.31
N MET A 136 16.08 -4.73 -3.81
CA MET A 136 15.50 -4.37 -2.51
C MET A 136 14.55 -5.45 -2.00
N ILE A 137 14.27 -5.41 -0.70
CA ILE A 137 13.35 -6.32 -0.04
C ILE A 137 12.15 -5.53 0.46
N VAL A 138 10.96 -6.00 0.08
CA VAL A 138 9.66 -5.47 0.52
C VAL A 138 9.07 -6.44 1.53
N GLU A 139 8.65 -5.92 2.69
CA GLU A 139 7.79 -6.68 3.60
C GLU A 139 6.33 -6.35 3.34
N VAL A 140 5.46 -7.31 3.52
CA VAL A 140 4.03 -7.13 3.61
C VAL A 140 3.51 -7.86 4.83
N LYS A 141 2.74 -7.17 5.66
CA LYS A 141 2.16 -7.72 6.87
C LYS A 141 0.65 -7.86 6.74
N VAL A 142 0.11 -8.95 7.22
CA VAL A 142 -1.33 -9.23 7.15
C VAL A 142 -1.83 -9.83 8.46
N ASP A 143 -3.00 -9.37 8.90
CA ASP A 143 -3.76 -10.02 9.96
C ASP A 143 -4.30 -11.35 9.41
N PRO A 144 -3.92 -12.52 9.98
CA PRO A 144 -4.40 -13.82 9.50
C PRO A 144 -5.93 -13.97 9.58
N ASN A 145 -6.60 -13.20 10.44
CA ASN A 145 -8.05 -13.17 10.54
C ASN A 145 -8.72 -12.35 9.41
N ASN A 146 -7.95 -11.52 8.70
CA ASN A 146 -8.42 -10.83 7.51
C ASN A 146 -8.33 -11.75 6.29
N THR A 147 -9.34 -12.58 6.08
CA THR A 147 -9.38 -13.58 5.00
C THR A 147 -9.14 -12.97 3.60
N ALA A 148 -9.72 -11.82 3.32
CA ALA A 148 -9.55 -11.16 2.02
C ALA A 148 -8.13 -10.63 1.83
N GLY A 149 -7.58 -9.97 2.87
CA GLY A 149 -6.20 -9.49 2.90
C GLY A 149 -5.21 -10.65 2.76
N SER A 150 -5.39 -11.72 3.52
CA SER A 150 -4.53 -12.90 3.48
C SER A 150 -4.50 -13.55 2.10
N LYS A 151 -5.67 -13.72 1.46
CA LYS A 151 -5.72 -14.24 0.08
C LYS A 151 -4.94 -13.38 -0.92
N THR A 152 -5.05 -12.07 -0.80
CA THR A 152 -4.32 -11.13 -1.67
C THR A 152 -2.81 -11.23 -1.42
N VAL A 153 -2.38 -11.19 -0.16
CA VAL A 153 -0.96 -11.29 0.22
C VAL A 153 -0.36 -12.61 -0.24
N TYR A 154 -1.00 -13.74 0.05
CA TYR A 154 -0.47 -15.07 -0.33
C TYR A 154 -0.36 -15.24 -1.84
N ARG A 155 -1.31 -14.72 -2.63
CA ARG A 155 -1.21 -14.72 -4.10
C ARG A 155 -0.05 -13.85 -4.59
N THR A 156 0.13 -12.67 -4.00
CA THR A 156 1.23 -11.76 -4.33
C THR A 156 2.58 -12.41 -4.02
N VAL A 157 2.74 -12.92 -2.81
CA VAL A 157 3.96 -13.60 -2.37
C VAL A 157 4.29 -14.78 -3.28
N ARG A 158 3.30 -15.61 -3.61
CA ARG A 158 3.48 -16.74 -4.54
C ARG A 158 3.90 -16.28 -5.95
N LYS A 159 3.24 -15.24 -6.49
CA LYS A 159 3.56 -14.71 -7.83
C LYS A 159 4.97 -14.15 -7.88
N TRP A 160 5.36 -13.40 -6.88
CA TRP A 160 6.66 -12.74 -6.79
C TRP A 160 7.76 -13.61 -6.16
N LYS A 161 7.49 -14.92 -5.96
CA LYS A 161 8.42 -15.90 -5.37
C LYS A 161 8.97 -15.45 -4.00
N GLY A 162 8.12 -14.75 -3.24
CA GLY A 162 8.44 -14.33 -1.88
C GLY A 162 8.35 -15.47 -0.87
N GLU A 163 8.70 -15.16 0.36
CA GLU A 163 8.75 -16.13 1.46
C GLU A 163 8.03 -15.65 2.71
N ARG A 164 7.61 -16.57 3.55
CA ARG A 164 7.13 -16.31 4.90
C ARG A 164 8.31 -15.98 5.84
N CYS A 165 8.21 -14.90 6.60
CA CYS A 165 9.25 -14.46 7.53
C CYS A 165 8.72 -14.41 8.96
N VAL A 166 8.74 -15.54 9.66
CA VAL A 166 8.22 -15.67 11.04
C VAL A 166 8.89 -14.69 12.02
N SER A 167 10.20 -14.47 11.88
CA SER A 167 10.93 -13.50 12.72
C SER A 167 10.53 -12.04 12.49
N GLY A 168 9.81 -11.77 11.42
CA GLY A 168 9.25 -10.45 11.10
C GLY A 168 7.83 -10.23 11.60
N ASP A 169 7.19 -11.25 12.18
CA ASP A 169 5.86 -11.11 12.76
C ASP A 169 5.86 -10.07 13.87
N SER A 170 4.83 -9.27 13.88
CA SER A 170 4.72 -8.22 14.88
C SER A 170 3.27 -7.90 15.20
N PRO A 171 3.00 -7.53 16.47
CA PRO A 171 1.68 -7.06 16.82
C PRO A 171 1.42 -5.67 16.23
N ILE A 172 0.24 -5.48 15.63
CA ILE A 172 -0.28 -4.18 15.20
C ILE A 172 -1.57 -3.92 15.96
N THR A 173 -1.71 -2.71 16.49
CA THR A 173 -2.93 -2.28 17.18
C THR A 173 -3.81 -1.54 16.17
N VAL A 174 -5.05 -2.01 16.01
CA VAL A 174 -6.07 -1.41 15.16
C VAL A 174 -7.29 -1.15 16.01
N ALA A 175 -7.74 0.09 16.12
CA ALA A 175 -8.88 0.50 16.95
C ALA A 175 -8.83 -0.08 18.40
N GLY A 176 -7.64 -0.04 19.02
CA GLY A 176 -7.41 -0.55 20.37
C GLY A 176 -7.21 -2.06 20.50
N ILE A 177 -7.43 -2.82 19.42
CA ILE A 177 -7.24 -4.29 19.40
C ILE A 177 -5.86 -4.61 18.87
N ARG A 178 -5.05 -5.30 19.68
CA ARG A 178 -3.71 -5.74 19.32
C ARG A 178 -3.74 -7.14 18.71
N THR A 179 -3.37 -7.27 17.45
CA THR A 179 -3.37 -8.55 16.71
C THR A 179 -2.00 -8.82 16.13
N MET A 180 -1.54 -10.07 16.23
CA MET A 180 -0.31 -10.51 15.58
C MET A 180 -0.49 -10.56 14.09
N HIS A 181 0.38 -9.86 13.35
CA HIS A 181 0.39 -9.87 11.89
C HIS A 181 1.53 -10.74 11.37
N GLU A 182 1.21 -11.57 10.38
CA GLU A 182 2.17 -12.38 9.65
C GLU A 182 2.99 -11.53 8.70
N CYS A 183 4.31 -11.70 8.72
CA CYS A 183 5.24 -11.02 7.82
C CYS A 183 5.64 -11.92 6.65
N HIS A 184 5.62 -11.35 5.47
CA HIS A 184 6.12 -11.97 4.23
C HIS A 184 7.12 -11.03 3.58
N LEU A 185 8.13 -11.59 2.90
CA LEU A 185 9.18 -10.83 2.22
C LEU A 185 9.14 -11.14 0.72
N ILE A 186 9.35 -10.09 -0.07
CA ILE A 186 9.46 -10.16 -1.53
C ILE A 186 10.78 -9.49 -1.91
N GLU A 187 11.65 -10.24 -2.58
CA GLU A 187 12.91 -9.71 -3.12
C GLU A 187 12.66 -9.19 -4.54
N LEU A 188 13.03 -7.93 -4.76
CA LEU A 188 12.93 -7.27 -6.05
C LEU A 188 14.34 -7.02 -6.60
N GLY A 189 14.51 -7.11 -7.93
CA GLY A 189 15.78 -6.86 -8.59
C GLY A 189 15.83 -7.45 -10.01
N PRO A 190 16.99 -7.39 -10.68
CA PRO A 190 17.17 -7.98 -12.00
C PRO A 190 16.89 -9.50 -11.96
N GLY A 191 15.84 -9.95 -12.64
CA GLY A 191 15.39 -11.34 -12.64
C GLY A 191 14.18 -11.64 -11.78
N ALA A 192 13.61 -10.63 -11.09
CA ALA A 192 12.29 -10.77 -10.51
C ALA A 192 11.23 -11.07 -11.62
N PRO A 193 10.19 -11.88 -11.33
CA PRO A 193 9.20 -12.20 -12.34
C PRO A 193 8.52 -10.91 -12.81
N THR A 194 8.73 -10.56 -14.07
CA THR A 194 7.95 -9.51 -14.74
C THR A 194 6.54 -10.02 -14.95
N SER A 195 5.56 -9.16 -14.71
CA SER A 195 4.12 -9.42 -14.86
C SER A 195 3.74 -9.82 -16.29
#